data_8c56b8ced4e38f0a9fd01b6c6b5f13a1
#
_entry.id   8c56b8ced4e38f0a9fd01b6c6b5f13a1
#
_cell.length_a   1.000
_cell.length_b   1.000
_cell.length_c   1.000
_cell.angle_alpha   90.00
_cell.angle_beta   90.00
_cell.angle_gamma   90.00
#
_symmetry.space_group_name_H-M   'P 1'
#
loop_
_entity.id
_entity.type
_entity.pdbx_description
1 polymer ?
#
loop_
_entity_poly.entity_id
_entity_poly.type
_entity_poly.pdbx_seq_one_letter_code
_entity_poly.pdbx_strand_id
1 'polypeptide(L)'
;MEEVTMRVARIMSNTFRAHDRLYRLTEDQFVVLFHCPQESLAMGVFERMRSQVEKLKFSQVGLITISAGFTRVVMDDSPAIALRRAEHTVDFVQKNGGNQVCSQFDLERKGH
;
A
#
# COMPACT_ATOMS: atom_id res chain seq x y z
N MET A 1 -14.85 -0.19 -10.05
CA MET A 1 -15.54 1.07 -10.25
C MET A 1 -14.58 2.17 -10.60
N GLU A 2 -14.87 2.81 -11.71
CA GLU A 2 -13.93 3.76 -12.29
C GLU A 2 -13.70 4.97 -11.41
N GLU A 3 -14.76 5.54 -10.85
CA GLU A 3 -14.65 6.71 -9.98
C GLU A 3 -13.81 6.42 -8.73
N VAL A 4 -14.05 5.28 -8.09
CA VAL A 4 -13.30 4.88 -6.90
C VAL A 4 -11.83 4.73 -7.23
N THR A 5 -11.53 3.98 -8.30
CA THR A 5 -10.15 3.73 -8.71
C THR A 5 -9.42 5.04 -9.05
N MET A 6 -10.07 5.94 -9.77
CA MET A 6 -9.47 7.21 -10.16
C MET A 6 -9.16 8.10 -8.96
N ARG A 7 -10.06 8.15 -7.99
CA ARG A 7 -9.84 8.98 -6.80
C ARG A 7 -8.74 8.43 -5.91
N VAL A 8 -8.70 7.11 -5.74
CA VAL A 8 -7.62 6.47 -4.99
C VAL A 8 -6.29 6.68 -5.70
N ALA A 9 -6.25 6.50 -7.02
CA ALA A 9 -5.03 6.72 -7.79
C ALA A 9 -4.54 8.17 -7.68
N ARG A 10 -5.45 9.13 -7.62
CA ARG A 10 -5.09 10.54 -7.45
C ARG A 10 -4.44 10.78 -6.09
N ILE A 11 -4.99 10.17 -5.03
CA ILE A 11 -4.39 10.26 -3.70
C ILE A 11 -2.97 9.68 -3.73
N MET A 12 -2.79 8.52 -4.37
CA MET A 12 -1.48 7.90 -4.49
C MET A 12 -0.51 8.80 -5.26
N SER A 13 -0.95 9.38 -6.37
CA SER A 13 -0.10 10.28 -7.17
C SER A 13 0.31 11.52 -6.40
N ASN A 14 -0.56 12.02 -5.55
CA ASN A 14 -0.25 13.20 -4.72
C ASN A 14 0.63 12.83 -3.52
N THR A 15 0.63 11.59 -3.11
CA THR A 15 1.40 11.11 -1.96
C THR A 15 2.85 10.85 -2.35
N PHE A 16 3.08 10.29 -3.53
CA PHE A 16 4.41 9.89 -3.98
C PHE A 16 4.99 10.92 -4.95
N ARG A 17 6.33 10.98 -4.98
CA ARG A 17 7.05 11.97 -5.78
C ARG A 17 7.12 11.54 -7.24
N ALA A 18 7.43 12.49 -8.12
CA ALA A 18 7.49 12.23 -9.55
C ALA A 18 8.51 11.16 -9.95
N HIS A 19 9.60 11.02 -9.18
CA HIS A 19 10.62 10.02 -9.46
C HIS A 19 10.31 8.65 -8.87
N ASP A 20 9.27 8.54 -8.05
CA ASP A 20 8.82 7.25 -7.56
C ASP A 20 8.06 6.53 -8.68
N ARG A 21 8.11 5.20 -8.64
CA ARG A 21 7.49 4.38 -9.68
C ARG A 21 6.18 3.82 -9.16
N LEU A 22 5.09 4.18 -9.83
CA LEU A 22 3.75 3.72 -9.50
C LEU A 22 3.24 2.83 -10.62
N TYR A 23 2.85 1.60 -10.27
CA TYR A 23 2.35 0.62 -11.23
C TYR A 23 0.99 0.12 -10.80
N ARG A 24 0.13 -0.15 -11.76
CA ARG A 24 -1.15 -0.80 -11.52
C ARG A 24 -1.01 -2.26 -11.93
N LEU A 25 -1.17 -3.18 -10.97
CA LEU A 25 -1.06 -4.61 -11.23
C LEU A 25 -2.37 -5.19 -11.75
N THR A 26 -3.46 -4.87 -11.08
CA THR A 26 -4.79 -5.31 -11.45
C THR A 26 -5.73 -4.12 -11.34
N GLU A 27 -7.02 -4.36 -11.55
CA GLU A 27 -8.01 -3.30 -11.48
C GLU A 27 -8.00 -2.59 -10.12
N ASP A 28 -7.72 -3.34 -9.04
CA ASP A 28 -7.78 -2.82 -7.68
C ASP A 28 -6.48 -2.95 -6.89
N GLN A 29 -5.37 -3.25 -7.57
CA GLN A 29 -4.07 -3.41 -6.91
C GLN A 29 -3.02 -2.51 -7.53
N PHE A 30 -2.27 -1.82 -6.69
CA PHE A 30 -1.19 -0.92 -7.10
C PHE A 30 0.09 -1.29 -6.38
N VAL A 31 1.21 -1.03 -7.04
CA VAL A 31 2.54 -1.17 -6.46
C VAL A 31 3.27 0.14 -6.63
N VAL A 32 3.97 0.58 -5.60
CA VAL A 32 4.82 1.75 -5.69
C VAL A 32 6.23 1.38 -5.22
N LEU A 33 7.22 1.79 -6.02
CA LEU A 33 8.63 1.71 -5.66
C LEU A 33 9.08 3.12 -5.32
N PHE A 34 9.57 3.33 -4.11
CA PHE A 34 10.00 4.66 -3.71
C PHE A 34 11.18 4.56 -2.76
N HIS A 35 11.95 5.63 -2.74
CA HIS A 35 13.11 5.70 -1.87
C HIS A 35 12.69 6.28 -0.52
N CYS A 36 13.01 5.55 0.55
CA CYS A 36 12.67 5.99 1.90
C CYS A 36 13.78 5.55 2.86
N PRO A 37 14.36 6.47 3.62
CA PRO A 37 15.51 6.13 4.47
C PRO A 37 15.15 5.33 5.71
N GLN A 38 13.90 5.38 6.17
CA GLN A 38 13.49 4.71 7.39
C GLN A 38 12.12 4.07 7.23
N GLU A 39 11.95 2.90 7.83
CA GLU A 39 10.69 2.17 7.80
C GLU A 39 9.56 2.96 8.47
N SER A 40 9.86 3.66 9.56
CA SER A 40 8.85 4.45 10.27
C SER A 40 8.29 5.56 9.40
N LEU A 41 9.12 6.16 8.53
CA LEU A 41 8.65 7.16 7.59
C LEU A 41 7.74 6.55 6.53
N ALA A 42 8.08 5.36 6.04
CA ALA A 42 7.24 4.65 5.09
C ALA A 42 5.87 4.32 5.70
N MET A 43 5.88 3.82 6.93
CA MET A 43 4.64 3.54 7.66
C MET A 43 3.76 4.79 7.74
N GLY A 44 4.35 5.93 8.06
CA GLY A 44 3.62 7.20 8.15
C GLY A 44 3.00 7.62 6.82
N VAL A 45 3.74 7.44 5.72
CA VAL A 45 3.24 7.77 4.38
C VAL A 45 2.02 6.91 4.04
N PHE A 46 2.12 5.60 4.23
CA PHE A 46 1.01 4.69 3.92
C PHE A 46 -0.18 4.90 4.84
N GLU A 47 0.07 5.15 6.13
CA GLU A 47 -1.02 5.38 7.08
C GLU A 47 -1.78 6.66 6.75
N ARG A 48 -1.08 7.70 6.34
CA ARG A 48 -1.72 8.94 5.91
C ARG A 48 -2.57 8.71 4.66
N MET A 49 -2.03 7.93 3.71
CA MET A 49 -2.77 7.59 2.49
C MET A 49 -4.02 6.79 2.82
N ARG A 50 -3.90 5.77 3.67
CA ARG A 50 -5.04 4.97 4.12
C ARG A 50 -6.12 5.85 4.74
N SER A 51 -5.71 6.76 5.62
CA SER A 51 -6.64 7.66 6.30
C SER A 51 -7.35 8.58 5.31
N GLN A 52 -6.63 9.09 4.31
CA GLN A 52 -7.23 9.95 3.30
C GLN A 52 -8.28 9.20 2.48
N VAL A 53 -8.01 7.94 2.13
CA VAL A 53 -8.99 7.12 1.39
C VAL A 53 -10.21 6.87 2.26
N GLU A 54 -10.02 6.55 3.52
CA GLU A 54 -11.11 6.26 4.44
C GLU A 54 -12.06 7.45 4.58
N LYS A 55 -11.54 8.66 4.45
CA LYS A 55 -12.35 9.88 4.57
C LYS A 55 -13.11 10.22 3.30
N LEU A 56 -12.84 9.56 2.18
CA LEU A 56 -13.56 9.82 0.96
C LEU A 56 -14.99 9.28 1.07
N LYS A 57 -15.92 10.01 0.45
CA LYS A 57 -17.31 9.58 0.37
C LYS A 57 -17.69 9.38 -1.08
N PHE A 58 -18.31 8.26 -1.36
CA PHE A 58 -18.80 7.92 -2.69
C PHE A 58 -20.32 7.75 -2.62
N SER A 59 -21.03 8.45 -3.48
CA SER A 59 -22.48 8.52 -3.40
C SER A 59 -23.17 7.16 -3.58
N GLN A 60 -22.55 6.24 -4.30
CA GLN A 60 -23.17 4.98 -4.67
C GLN A 60 -22.63 3.76 -3.92
N VAL A 61 -21.42 3.83 -3.39
CA VAL A 61 -20.77 2.65 -2.81
C VAL A 61 -20.48 2.81 -1.31
N GLY A 62 -20.73 4.00 -0.76
CA GLY A 62 -20.46 4.25 0.66
C GLY A 62 -18.98 4.44 0.95
N LEU A 63 -18.53 3.87 2.06
CA LEU A 63 -17.14 4.01 2.50
C LEU A 63 -16.25 2.99 1.81
N ILE A 64 -15.09 3.46 1.38
CA ILE A 64 -14.06 2.62 0.78
C ILE A 64 -12.84 2.69 1.69
N THR A 65 -12.16 1.57 1.84
CA THR A 65 -10.90 1.51 2.57
C THR A 65 -9.85 0.85 1.72
N ILE A 66 -8.59 1.02 2.10
CA ILE A 66 -7.49 0.30 1.46
C ILE A 66 -6.73 -0.51 2.49
N SER A 67 -6.16 -1.60 2.01
CA SER A 67 -5.21 -2.40 2.76
C SER A 67 -3.85 -2.23 2.09
N ALA A 68 -2.82 -1.96 2.86
CA ALA A 68 -1.50 -1.74 2.31
C ALA A 68 -0.47 -2.54 3.06
N GLY A 69 0.54 -2.98 2.33
CA GLY A 69 1.68 -3.65 2.92
C GLY A 69 2.93 -3.23 2.19
N PHE A 70 4.06 -3.27 2.88
CA PHE A 70 5.31 -2.88 2.26
C PHE A 70 6.48 -3.67 2.82
N THR A 71 7.54 -3.71 2.02
CA THR A 71 8.79 -4.33 2.39
C THR A 71 9.95 -3.50 1.87
N ARG A 72 11.10 -3.66 2.51
CA ARG A 72 12.34 -3.09 2.01
C ARG A 72 12.91 -4.02 0.93
N VAL A 73 13.30 -3.44 -0.20
CA VAL A 73 14.03 -4.19 -1.23
C VAL A 73 15.50 -4.26 -0.81
N VAL A 74 16.06 -5.44 -0.80
CA VAL A 74 17.46 -5.65 -0.46
C VAL A 74 18.24 -6.12 -1.68
N MET A 75 19.57 -6.04 -1.59
CA MET A 75 20.46 -6.21 -2.75
C MET A 75 20.26 -7.54 -3.49
N ASP A 76 19.99 -8.60 -2.77
CA ASP A 76 19.83 -9.93 -3.36
C ASP A 76 18.44 -10.23 -3.89
N ASP A 77 17.50 -9.29 -3.74
CA ASP A 77 16.14 -9.50 -4.19
C ASP A 77 16.03 -9.43 -5.71
N SER A 78 15.30 -10.39 -6.29
CA SER A 78 14.75 -10.18 -7.61
C SER A 78 13.44 -9.39 -7.48
N PRO A 79 12.96 -8.74 -8.55
CA PRO A 79 11.68 -8.05 -8.49
C PRO A 79 10.54 -8.96 -8.04
N ALA A 80 10.52 -10.21 -8.50
CA ALA A 80 9.48 -11.16 -8.13
C ALA A 80 9.50 -11.50 -6.65
N ILE A 81 10.68 -11.65 -6.05
CA ILE A 81 10.82 -11.96 -4.64
C ILE A 81 10.36 -10.79 -3.78
N ALA A 82 10.79 -9.58 -4.13
CA ALA A 82 10.39 -8.38 -3.39
C ALA A 82 8.87 -8.17 -3.45
N LEU A 83 8.29 -8.34 -4.65
CA LEU A 83 6.84 -8.19 -4.81
C LEU A 83 6.08 -9.23 -3.99
N ARG A 84 6.53 -10.49 -4.05
CA ARG A 84 5.87 -11.56 -3.29
C ARG A 84 5.91 -11.28 -1.78
N ARG A 85 7.02 -10.76 -1.29
CA ARG A 85 7.14 -10.41 0.12
C ARG A 85 6.18 -9.29 0.50
N ALA A 86 6.05 -8.28 -0.35
CA ALA A 86 5.08 -7.21 -0.13
C ALA A 86 3.64 -7.72 -0.18
N GLU A 87 3.33 -8.59 -1.14
CA GLU A 87 2.00 -9.20 -1.24
C GLU A 87 1.64 -10.00 0.01
N HIS A 88 2.62 -10.66 0.61
CA HIS A 88 2.40 -11.41 1.85
C HIS A 88 1.93 -10.48 2.97
N THR A 89 2.46 -9.27 3.06
CA THR A 89 2.02 -8.31 4.08
C THR A 89 0.58 -7.85 3.83
N VAL A 90 0.21 -7.64 2.58
CA VAL A 90 -1.16 -7.26 2.23
C VAL A 90 -2.14 -8.39 2.55
N ASP A 91 -1.76 -9.62 2.23
CA ASP A 91 -2.60 -10.78 2.55
C ASP A 91 -2.88 -10.87 4.04
N PHE A 92 -1.86 -10.62 4.86
CA PHE A 92 -2.04 -10.60 6.31
C PHE A 92 -3.05 -9.53 6.73
N VAL A 93 -2.94 -8.33 6.19
CA VAL A 93 -3.88 -7.24 6.49
C VAL A 93 -5.30 -7.64 6.11
N GLN A 94 -5.48 -8.20 4.92
CA GLN A 94 -6.80 -8.58 4.43
C GLN A 94 -7.43 -9.69 5.28
N LYS A 95 -6.63 -10.63 5.74
CA LYS A 95 -7.12 -11.70 6.61
C LYS A 95 -7.47 -11.21 8.01
N ASN A 96 -7.00 -10.04 8.39
CA ASN A 96 -7.23 -9.46 9.71
C ASN A 96 -8.13 -8.23 9.66
N GLY A 97 -9.05 -8.19 8.71
CA GLY A 97 -10.09 -7.17 8.63
C GLY A 97 -9.87 -6.07 7.62
N GLY A 98 -8.70 -5.98 7.02
CA GLY A 98 -8.40 -4.92 6.06
C GLY A 98 -8.27 -3.55 6.73
N ASN A 99 -8.20 -2.50 5.91
CA ASN A 99 -8.14 -1.11 6.36
C ASN A 99 -7.00 -0.87 7.36
N GLN A 100 -5.82 -1.39 7.03
CA GLN A 100 -4.63 -1.28 7.87
C GLN A 100 -3.40 -1.24 6.98
N VAL A 101 -2.28 -0.82 7.57
CA VAL A 101 -0.97 -0.87 6.92
C VAL A 101 -0.07 -1.81 7.73
N CYS A 102 0.67 -2.65 7.03
CA CYS A 102 1.58 -3.59 7.68
C CYS A 102 2.92 -3.60 6.93
N SER A 103 4.01 -3.59 7.68
CA SER A 103 5.34 -3.79 7.10
C SER A 103 5.76 -5.24 7.26
N GLN A 104 6.72 -5.68 6.46
CA GLN A 104 7.30 -7.01 6.63
C GLN A 104 7.97 -7.12 8.00
N PHE A 105 8.59 -6.06 8.49
CA PHE A 105 9.21 -6.05 9.80
C PHE A 105 8.16 -6.32 10.91
N ASP A 106 7.01 -5.66 10.84
CA ASP A 106 5.92 -5.88 11.80
C ASP A 106 5.44 -7.33 11.76
N LEU A 107 5.35 -7.89 10.56
CA LEU A 107 4.90 -9.25 10.37
C LEU A 107 5.87 -10.23 11.02
N GLU A 108 7.16 -10.02 10.84
CA GLU A 108 8.20 -10.87 11.44
C GLU A 108 8.16 -10.81 12.96
N ARG A 109 7.95 -9.63 13.53
CA ARG A 109 7.84 -9.47 14.98
C ARG A 109 6.65 -10.25 15.57
N LYS A 110 5.59 -10.44 14.77
CA LYS A 110 4.40 -11.19 15.18
C LYS A 110 4.51 -12.68 14.92
N GLY A 111 5.66 -13.14 14.43
CA GLY A 111 5.87 -14.55 14.18
C GLY A 111 5.30 -15.06 12.87
N HIS A 112 5.07 -14.17 11.94
CA HIS A 112 4.53 -14.54 10.61
C HIS A 112 5.63 -14.48 9.52
#